data_f27ca307b7293bf6ee1e3ad127311d64
#
_entry.id   f27ca307b7293bf6ee1e3ad127311d64
#
_cell.length_a   1.000
_cell.length_b   1.000
_cell.length_c   1.000
_cell.angle_alpha   90.00
_cell.angle_beta   90.00
_cell.angle_gamma   90.00
#
_symmetry.space_group_name_H-M   'P 1'
#
loop_
_entity.id
_entity.type
_entity.pdbx_description
1 polymer ?
#
loop_
_entity_poly.entity_id
_entity_poly.type
_entity_poly.pdbx_seq_one_letter_code
_entity_poly.pdbx_strand_id
1 'polypeptide(L)'
;MAKAKFERTKPHVNIGTIGHVDHGKTTLTAAITTVLSKSGKAEARAYDQIDGAPEERERGITISTAHVEYETDNRHYAHVDCPGHADYVKNMITGAAQMDGGILVVSAADGPMPQTREHILLSRQVGVPRLVVFLNKCDMVDDEELLELVEMEVRDLLSEYDFPGDEVPVIHGSALLALQGQPEWEAKINELMAAVDEYIPTPARQTDLPFLMPVEDVFSITGRGTVATGRVERGVVKVGDVVEIIGYHETKSTTVTGVEMFRKLLDQAEAGDNIGALLRGISREEIQRGQVLAKPGSVKPHTKFTSEVYVLSKEEGGRHTPFFGNYRPQFYFRTTDVTGVISLPEGTDMVMPGDNVEMTVELIAPIAIEANTKFSIREGGRTVGSGNVTEIIE
;
A
#
# COMPACT_ATOMS: atom_id res chain seq x y z
N MET A 1 -11.13 -30.43 -6.33
CA MET A 1 -9.69 -30.58 -6.65
C MET A 1 -8.87 -30.11 -5.47
N ALA A 2 -7.75 -30.75 -5.13
CA ALA A 2 -6.84 -30.26 -4.11
C ALA A 2 -6.19 -28.97 -4.63
N LYS A 3 -6.09 -27.92 -3.76
CA LYS A 3 -5.39 -26.70 -4.12
C LYS A 3 -3.90 -26.98 -4.32
N ALA A 4 -3.28 -26.31 -5.28
CA ALA A 4 -1.84 -26.39 -5.49
C ALA A 4 -1.09 -25.83 -4.28
N LYS A 5 0.12 -26.34 -4.04
CA LYS A 5 1.02 -25.83 -3.02
C LYS A 5 1.89 -24.73 -3.64
N PHE A 6 2.14 -23.65 -2.91
CA PHE A 6 3.05 -22.61 -3.33
C PHE A 6 4.50 -23.06 -3.12
N GLU A 7 5.33 -22.91 -4.15
CA GLU A 7 6.78 -23.21 -4.08
C GLU A 7 7.56 -21.90 -4.24
N ARG A 8 8.45 -21.62 -3.27
CA ARG A 8 9.31 -20.43 -3.29
C ARG A 8 10.55 -20.73 -4.13
N THR A 9 10.49 -20.41 -5.42
CA THR A 9 11.61 -20.62 -6.35
C THR A 9 12.40 -19.35 -6.64
N LYS A 10 11.80 -18.17 -6.36
CA LYS A 10 12.36 -16.84 -6.65
C LYS A 10 12.14 -15.90 -5.47
N PRO A 11 12.96 -14.84 -5.34
CA PRO A 11 12.69 -13.76 -4.38
C PRO A 11 11.30 -13.18 -4.61
N HIS A 12 10.56 -12.96 -3.52
CA HIS A 12 9.23 -12.38 -3.55
C HIS A 12 9.30 -10.87 -3.29
N VAL A 13 8.65 -10.06 -4.16
CA VAL A 13 8.61 -8.61 -4.08
C VAL A 13 7.17 -8.13 -4.23
N ASN A 14 6.74 -7.24 -3.34
CA ASN A 14 5.45 -6.59 -3.45
C ASN A 14 5.62 -5.27 -4.21
N ILE A 15 4.92 -5.14 -5.32
CA ILE A 15 4.91 -3.93 -6.13
C ILE A 15 3.47 -3.43 -6.26
N GLY A 16 3.27 -2.18 -6.63
CA GLY A 16 1.92 -1.72 -6.93
C GLY A 16 1.89 -0.51 -7.82
N THR A 17 0.73 -0.27 -8.42
CA THR A 17 0.44 0.90 -9.24
C THR A 17 -0.17 2.02 -8.41
N ILE A 18 0.39 3.21 -8.54
CA ILE A 18 -0.08 4.46 -7.93
C ILE A 18 -0.19 5.54 -9.00
N GLY A 19 -0.93 6.60 -8.72
CA GLY A 19 -1.12 7.73 -9.64
C GLY A 19 -2.57 8.18 -9.71
N HIS A 20 -2.82 9.22 -10.49
CA HIS A 20 -4.13 9.86 -10.61
C HIS A 20 -5.22 8.92 -11.16
N VAL A 21 -6.50 9.23 -10.88
CA VAL A 21 -7.64 8.57 -11.53
C VAL A 21 -7.54 8.76 -13.05
N ASP A 22 -7.98 7.78 -13.82
CA ASP A 22 -7.96 7.76 -15.29
C ASP A 22 -6.56 7.81 -15.97
N HIS A 23 -5.46 7.76 -15.21
CA HIS A 23 -4.11 7.62 -15.79
C HIS A 23 -3.80 6.19 -16.29
N GLY A 24 -4.70 5.23 -16.04
CA GLY A 24 -4.63 3.87 -16.60
C GLY A 24 -3.88 2.85 -15.77
N LYS A 25 -3.89 2.98 -14.42
CA LYS A 25 -3.25 2.02 -13.49
C LYS A 25 -3.75 0.60 -13.67
N THR A 26 -5.06 0.40 -13.59
CA THR A 26 -5.70 -0.92 -13.75
C THR A 26 -5.52 -1.47 -15.17
N THR A 27 -5.53 -0.60 -16.18
CA THR A 27 -5.21 -0.99 -17.57
C THR A 27 -3.77 -1.48 -17.69
N LEU A 28 -2.82 -0.81 -17.02
CA LEU A 28 -1.42 -1.23 -16.98
C LEU A 28 -1.26 -2.58 -16.26
N THR A 29 -1.94 -2.77 -15.14
CA THR A 29 -1.95 -4.04 -14.39
C THR A 29 -2.48 -5.19 -15.26
N ALA A 30 -3.56 -4.95 -16.01
CA ALA A 30 -4.09 -5.91 -16.99
C ALA A 30 -3.11 -6.18 -18.14
N ALA A 31 -2.44 -5.14 -18.66
CA ALA A 31 -1.45 -5.27 -19.72
C ALA A 31 -0.23 -6.10 -19.27
N ILE A 32 0.30 -5.85 -18.06
CA ILE A 32 1.41 -6.61 -17.47
C ILE A 32 1.06 -8.10 -17.40
N THR A 33 -0.09 -8.44 -16.80
CA THR A 33 -0.50 -9.85 -16.65
C THR A 33 -0.73 -10.51 -18.01
N THR A 34 -1.31 -9.78 -18.97
CA THR A 34 -1.57 -10.29 -20.32
C THR A 34 -0.27 -10.54 -21.11
N VAL A 35 0.67 -9.59 -21.10
CA VAL A 35 1.96 -9.72 -21.80
C VAL A 35 2.78 -10.85 -21.21
N LEU A 36 2.90 -10.92 -19.87
CA LEU A 36 3.65 -11.97 -19.18
C LEU A 36 3.00 -13.35 -19.30
N SER A 37 1.69 -13.43 -19.47
CA SER A 37 0.99 -14.72 -19.69
C SER A 37 1.40 -15.41 -20.98
N LYS A 38 1.80 -14.67 -22.02
CA LYS A 38 2.29 -15.22 -23.29
C LYS A 38 3.54 -16.09 -23.13
N SER A 39 4.32 -15.82 -22.08
CA SER A 39 5.52 -16.61 -21.71
C SER A 39 5.27 -17.57 -20.53
N GLY A 40 4.00 -17.73 -20.10
CA GLY A 40 3.64 -18.60 -18.99
C GLY A 40 4.03 -18.06 -17.58
N LYS A 41 4.35 -16.76 -17.49
CA LYS A 41 4.82 -16.10 -16.25
C LYS A 41 3.70 -15.42 -15.47
N ALA A 42 2.47 -15.42 -15.96
CA ALA A 42 1.29 -14.88 -15.31
C ALA A 42 0.03 -15.62 -15.73
N GLU A 43 -1.05 -15.48 -14.95
CA GLU A 43 -2.41 -15.71 -15.40
C GLU A 43 -2.96 -14.37 -15.92
N ALA A 44 -3.32 -14.31 -17.20
CA ALA A 44 -3.89 -13.09 -17.77
C ALA A 44 -5.15 -12.67 -17.03
N ARG A 45 -5.24 -11.41 -16.63
CA ARG A 45 -6.39 -10.80 -15.96
C ARG A 45 -6.94 -9.67 -16.79
N ALA A 46 -8.21 -9.78 -17.16
CA ALA A 46 -8.90 -8.68 -17.82
C ALA A 46 -9.22 -7.55 -16.82
N TYR A 47 -9.43 -6.35 -17.34
CA TYR A 47 -9.76 -5.16 -16.54
C TYR A 47 -10.91 -5.42 -15.55
N ASP A 48 -12.01 -6.00 -16.02
CA ASP A 48 -13.21 -6.32 -15.25
C ASP A 48 -13.03 -7.48 -14.23
N GLN A 49 -11.91 -8.17 -14.30
CA GLN A 49 -11.51 -9.19 -13.31
C GLN A 49 -10.62 -8.60 -12.20
N ILE A 50 -9.98 -7.47 -12.46
CA ILE A 50 -9.20 -6.70 -11.48
C ILE A 50 -10.16 -5.82 -10.70
N ASP A 51 -10.90 -4.92 -11.37
CA ASP A 51 -11.98 -4.13 -10.79
C ASP A 51 -13.28 -4.96 -10.80
N GLY A 52 -13.37 -5.88 -9.85
CA GLY A 52 -14.39 -6.92 -9.83
C GLY A 52 -15.70 -6.55 -9.14
N ALA A 53 -15.71 -5.53 -8.28
CA ALA A 53 -16.90 -5.13 -7.53
C ALA A 53 -17.95 -4.48 -8.45
N PRO A 54 -19.26 -4.71 -8.21
CA PRO A 54 -20.32 -4.09 -9.02
C PRO A 54 -20.20 -2.58 -9.09
N GLU A 55 -19.87 -1.92 -8.00
CA GLU A 55 -19.71 -0.46 -7.90
C GLU A 55 -18.50 0.05 -8.70
N GLU A 56 -17.39 -0.70 -8.72
CA GLU A 56 -16.20 -0.39 -9.53
C GLU A 56 -16.52 -0.43 -11.02
N ARG A 57 -17.26 -1.46 -11.45
CA ARG A 57 -17.69 -1.60 -12.83
C ARG A 57 -18.68 -0.52 -13.27
N GLU A 58 -19.62 -0.15 -12.40
CA GLU A 58 -20.60 0.89 -12.69
C GLU A 58 -19.95 2.28 -12.81
N ARG A 59 -19.00 2.59 -11.94
CA ARG A 59 -18.31 3.88 -11.91
C ARG A 59 -17.09 3.95 -12.82
N GLY A 60 -16.53 2.81 -13.25
CA GLY A 60 -15.30 2.72 -14.02
C GLY A 60 -14.05 3.15 -13.28
N ILE A 61 -14.04 3.04 -11.94
CA ILE A 61 -12.93 3.43 -11.08
C ILE A 61 -12.63 2.33 -10.05
N THR A 62 -11.35 2.15 -9.72
CA THR A 62 -10.92 1.25 -8.64
C THR A 62 -11.27 1.86 -7.28
N ILE A 63 -11.96 1.10 -6.45
CA ILE A 63 -12.38 1.49 -5.09
C ILE A 63 -11.54 0.77 -4.06
N SER A 64 -11.41 -0.55 -4.20
CA SER A 64 -10.64 -1.41 -3.30
C SER A 64 -9.32 -1.81 -3.96
N THR A 65 -8.31 -2.10 -3.13
CA THR A 65 -7.06 -2.67 -3.65
C THR A 65 -7.30 -4.05 -4.26
N ALA A 66 -6.80 -4.26 -5.47
CA ALA A 66 -6.81 -5.57 -6.10
C ALA A 66 -5.40 -6.17 -6.09
N HIS A 67 -5.32 -7.50 -5.92
CA HIS A 67 -4.05 -8.21 -5.88
C HIS A 67 -3.95 -9.19 -7.05
N VAL A 68 -2.89 -9.10 -7.82
CA VAL A 68 -2.55 -10.06 -8.86
C VAL A 68 -1.13 -10.59 -8.66
N GLU A 69 -0.84 -11.80 -9.17
CA GLU A 69 0.50 -12.38 -9.14
C GLU A 69 1.05 -12.55 -10.56
N TYR A 70 2.36 -12.36 -10.70
CA TYR A 70 3.11 -12.68 -11.90
C TYR A 70 4.60 -12.86 -11.58
N GLU A 71 5.35 -13.33 -12.57
CA GLU A 71 6.79 -13.55 -12.45
C GLU A 71 7.55 -12.90 -13.60
N THR A 72 8.80 -12.55 -13.32
CA THR A 72 9.85 -12.37 -14.32
C THR A 72 10.80 -13.58 -14.28
N ASP A 73 11.90 -13.53 -15.01
CA ASP A 73 12.94 -14.57 -14.88
C ASP A 73 13.62 -14.51 -13.50
N ASN A 74 13.65 -13.33 -12.89
CA ASN A 74 14.40 -13.05 -11.68
C ASN A 74 13.57 -13.11 -10.40
N ARG A 75 12.28 -12.74 -10.45
CA ARG A 75 11.45 -12.48 -9.27
C ARG A 75 10.01 -12.96 -9.41
N HIS A 76 9.39 -13.24 -8.27
CA HIS A 76 7.94 -13.42 -8.14
C HIS A 76 7.35 -12.14 -7.55
N TYR A 77 6.29 -11.63 -8.16
CA TYR A 77 5.63 -10.38 -7.76
C TYR A 77 4.22 -10.61 -7.25
N ALA A 78 3.92 -10.01 -6.10
CA ALA A 78 2.57 -9.66 -5.72
C ALA A 78 2.33 -8.21 -6.13
N HIS A 79 1.35 -7.95 -6.99
CA HIS A 79 1.03 -6.61 -7.46
C HIS A 79 -0.26 -6.12 -6.85
N VAL A 80 -0.20 -4.93 -6.24
CA VAL A 80 -1.33 -4.24 -5.62
C VAL A 80 -1.78 -3.12 -6.54
N ASP A 81 -2.95 -3.24 -7.14
CA ASP A 81 -3.56 -2.14 -7.88
C ASP A 81 -4.29 -1.20 -6.93
N CYS A 82 -3.83 0.05 -6.84
CA CYS A 82 -4.34 1.03 -5.88
C CYS A 82 -5.38 1.95 -6.52
N PRO A 83 -6.45 2.33 -5.78
CA PRO A 83 -7.39 3.33 -6.25
C PRO A 83 -6.71 4.67 -6.49
N GLY A 84 -7.20 5.41 -7.50
CA GLY A 84 -6.67 6.72 -7.87
C GLY A 84 -7.50 7.89 -7.36
N HIS A 85 -8.77 7.66 -6.98
CA HIS A 85 -9.70 8.70 -6.60
C HIS A 85 -9.50 9.16 -5.15
N ALA A 86 -9.61 10.46 -4.89
CA ALA A 86 -9.38 11.07 -3.59
C ALA A 86 -10.26 10.49 -2.46
N ASP A 87 -11.49 10.07 -2.76
CA ASP A 87 -12.39 9.46 -1.77
C ASP A 87 -11.88 8.12 -1.22
N TYR A 88 -10.99 7.44 -1.95
CA TYR A 88 -10.48 6.11 -1.60
C TYR A 88 -9.01 6.12 -1.16
N VAL A 89 -8.48 7.28 -0.80
CA VAL A 89 -7.08 7.43 -0.34
C VAL A 89 -6.74 6.50 0.84
N LYS A 90 -7.71 6.21 1.71
CA LYS A 90 -7.53 5.21 2.77
C LYS A 90 -7.10 3.84 2.22
N ASN A 91 -7.73 3.38 1.16
CA ASN A 91 -7.40 2.11 0.51
C ASN A 91 -6.06 2.22 -0.23
N MET A 92 -5.77 3.38 -0.84
CA MET A 92 -4.45 3.66 -1.44
C MET A 92 -3.32 3.57 -0.39
N ILE A 93 -3.47 4.22 0.78
CA ILE A 93 -2.48 4.16 1.86
C ILE A 93 -2.26 2.72 2.32
N THR A 94 -3.35 1.96 2.50
CA THR A 94 -3.26 0.54 2.89
C THR A 94 -2.52 -0.30 1.84
N GLY A 95 -2.79 -0.07 0.56
CA GLY A 95 -2.09 -0.75 -0.53
C GLY A 95 -0.62 -0.34 -0.60
N ALA A 96 -0.33 0.96 -0.54
CA ALA A 96 1.04 1.48 -0.59
C ALA A 96 1.90 0.97 0.58
N ALA A 97 1.34 0.84 1.77
CA ALA A 97 2.04 0.29 2.93
C ALA A 97 2.50 -1.17 2.75
N GLN A 98 1.94 -1.88 1.78
CA GLN A 98 2.32 -3.26 1.46
C GLN A 98 3.46 -3.34 0.43
N MET A 99 3.82 -2.24 -0.24
CA MET A 99 4.75 -2.24 -1.36
C MET A 99 6.21 -2.22 -0.91
N ASP A 100 7.03 -3.01 -1.61
CA ASP A 100 8.50 -2.95 -1.55
C ASP A 100 9.06 -2.01 -2.63
N GLY A 101 8.22 -1.59 -3.57
CA GLY A 101 8.46 -0.61 -4.62
C GLY A 101 7.16 -0.28 -5.34
N GLY A 102 7.10 0.81 -6.08
CA GLY A 102 5.90 1.23 -6.79
C GLY A 102 6.14 1.56 -8.25
N ILE A 103 5.08 1.49 -9.04
CA ILE A 103 5.01 2.00 -10.42
C ILE A 103 4.10 3.22 -10.39
N LEU A 104 4.68 4.40 -10.58
CA LEU A 104 3.94 5.63 -10.73
C LEU A 104 3.44 5.75 -12.17
N VAL A 105 2.13 5.75 -12.35
CA VAL A 105 1.49 5.85 -13.67
C VAL A 105 1.03 7.30 -13.88
N VAL A 106 1.56 7.94 -14.91
CA VAL A 106 1.22 9.31 -15.30
C VAL A 106 0.78 9.31 -16.76
N SER A 107 -0.33 9.98 -17.06
CA SER A 107 -0.76 10.17 -18.46
C SER A 107 0.15 11.20 -19.15
N ALA A 108 0.72 10.85 -20.30
CA ALA A 108 1.52 11.75 -21.10
C ALA A 108 0.71 12.95 -21.64
N ALA A 109 -0.60 12.75 -21.84
CA ALA A 109 -1.48 13.80 -22.33
C ALA A 109 -1.90 14.83 -21.25
N ASP A 110 -1.97 14.38 -20.00
CA ASP A 110 -2.51 15.19 -18.89
C ASP A 110 -1.38 15.72 -17.95
N GLY A 111 -0.23 15.05 -17.93
CA GLY A 111 0.86 15.34 -17.01
C GLY A 111 0.56 14.98 -15.53
N PRO A 112 1.39 15.42 -14.59
CA PRO A 112 1.16 15.23 -13.16
C PRO A 112 -0.09 15.97 -12.66
N MET A 113 -1.00 15.26 -12.05
CA MET A 113 -2.28 15.76 -11.55
C MET A 113 -2.29 15.79 -10.01
N PRO A 114 -3.29 16.42 -9.34
CA PRO A 114 -3.27 16.56 -7.87
C PRO A 114 -3.09 15.25 -7.10
N GLN A 115 -3.77 14.15 -7.49
CA GLN A 115 -3.59 12.86 -6.82
C GLN A 115 -2.22 12.23 -7.14
N THR A 116 -1.56 12.59 -8.23
CA THR A 116 -0.17 12.15 -8.50
C THR A 116 0.74 12.63 -7.39
N ARG A 117 0.66 13.94 -7.03
CA ARG A 117 1.41 14.53 -5.91
C ARG A 117 1.09 13.87 -4.58
N GLU A 118 -0.19 13.72 -4.26
CA GLU A 118 -0.65 13.08 -3.03
C GLU A 118 -0.16 11.63 -2.92
N HIS A 119 -0.20 10.85 -4.00
CA HIS A 119 0.24 9.46 -4.01
C HIS A 119 1.76 9.31 -3.85
N ILE A 120 2.56 10.21 -4.42
CA ILE A 120 4.02 10.24 -4.21
C ILE A 120 4.32 10.53 -2.74
N LEU A 121 3.72 11.59 -2.19
CA LEU A 121 3.86 11.97 -0.78
C LEU A 121 3.50 10.81 0.16
N LEU A 122 2.32 10.20 -0.03
CA LEU A 122 1.85 9.09 0.79
C LEU A 122 2.75 7.87 0.67
N SER A 123 3.22 7.54 -0.53
CA SER A 123 4.17 6.44 -0.73
C SER A 123 5.48 6.67 0.03
N ARG A 124 5.97 7.91 0.03
CA ARG A 124 7.15 8.27 0.83
C ARG A 124 6.90 8.11 2.33
N GLN A 125 5.75 8.56 2.82
CA GLN A 125 5.38 8.48 4.23
C GLN A 125 5.22 7.04 4.73
N VAL A 126 4.59 6.15 3.95
CA VAL A 126 4.46 4.74 4.33
C VAL A 126 5.76 3.94 4.14
N GLY A 127 6.78 4.56 3.54
CA GLY A 127 8.12 4.00 3.43
C GLY A 127 8.38 3.18 2.17
N VAL A 128 7.66 3.41 1.07
CA VAL A 128 8.01 2.85 -0.25
C VAL A 128 9.41 3.33 -0.62
N PRO A 129 10.41 2.44 -0.80
CA PRO A 129 11.79 2.87 -0.93
C PRO A 129 12.12 3.46 -2.31
N ARG A 130 11.50 2.96 -3.38
CA ARG A 130 11.76 3.36 -4.77
C ARG A 130 10.50 3.28 -5.63
N LEU A 131 10.44 4.17 -6.63
CA LEU A 131 9.41 4.20 -7.65
C LEU A 131 10.03 4.04 -9.03
N VAL A 132 9.32 3.39 -9.95
CA VAL A 132 9.57 3.40 -11.40
C VAL A 132 8.41 4.15 -12.04
N VAL A 133 8.64 4.93 -13.07
CA VAL A 133 7.59 5.71 -13.74
C VAL A 133 7.18 5.01 -15.05
N PHE A 134 5.89 4.90 -15.25
CA PHE A 134 5.30 4.55 -16.54
C PHE A 134 4.52 5.75 -17.08
N LEU A 135 5.09 6.43 -18.08
CA LEU A 135 4.42 7.51 -18.80
C LEU A 135 3.46 6.87 -19.80
N ASN A 136 2.19 6.82 -19.43
CA ASN A 136 1.14 6.12 -20.16
C ASN A 136 0.44 7.01 -21.19
N LYS A 137 -0.28 6.41 -22.12
CA LYS A 137 -1.03 7.08 -23.20
C LYS A 137 -0.14 7.86 -24.17
N CYS A 138 1.11 7.44 -24.36
CA CYS A 138 2.02 8.08 -25.31
C CYS A 138 1.52 7.98 -26.78
N ASP A 139 0.62 7.03 -27.06
CA ASP A 139 -0.09 6.93 -28.34
C ASP A 139 -1.01 8.12 -28.65
N MET A 140 -1.34 8.93 -27.67
CA MET A 140 -2.19 10.12 -27.81
C MET A 140 -1.38 11.43 -28.00
N VAL A 141 -0.05 11.35 -27.96
CA VAL A 141 0.84 12.50 -28.02
C VAL A 141 1.84 12.32 -29.16
N ASP A 142 1.68 13.14 -30.21
CA ASP A 142 2.54 13.09 -31.39
C ASP A 142 3.80 13.97 -31.26
N ASP A 143 3.88 14.79 -30.21
CA ASP A 143 4.94 15.76 -29.96
C ASP A 143 5.95 15.21 -28.95
N GLU A 144 7.18 14.90 -29.41
CA GLU A 144 8.25 14.40 -28.56
C GLU A 144 8.70 15.43 -27.52
N GLU A 145 8.67 16.75 -27.84
CA GLU A 145 9.04 17.81 -26.89
C GLU A 145 8.06 17.86 -25.70
N LEU A 146 6.77 17.58 -25.96
CA LEU A 146 5.77 17.50 -24.90
C LEU A 146 6.00 16.27 -23.99
N LEU A 147 6.39 15.13 -24.56
CA LEU A 147 6.73 13.93 -23.77
C LEU A 147 7.94 14.21 -22.85
N GLU A 148 8.99 14.85 -23.38
CA GLU A 148 10.16 15.23 -22.59
C GLU A 148 9.82 16.24 -21.48
N LEU A 149 8.94 17.20 -21.75
CA LEU A 149 8.48 18.17 -20.76
C LEU A 149 7.73 17.49 -19.61
N VAL A 150 6.79 16.58 -19.92
CA VAL A 150 6.03 15.85 -18.90
C VAL A 150 6.95 14.94 -18.09
N GLU A 151 7.93 14.29 -18.73
CA GLU A 151 8.93 13.49 -18.02
C GLU A 151 9.73 14.37 -17.04
N MET A 152 10.17 15.55 -17.47
CA MET A 152 10.89 16.48 -16.62
C MET A 152 10.06 16.93 -15.41
N GLU A 153 8.78 17.29 -15.62
CA GLU A 153 7.87 17.63 -14.52
C GLU A 153 7.69 16.49 -13.50
N VAL A 154 7.61 15.24 -13.97
CA VAL A 154 7.51 14.08 -13.10
C VAL A 154 8.80 13.88 -12.28
N ARG A 155 9.98 14.05 -12.88
CA ARG A 155 11.28 13.96 -12.22
C ARG A 155 11.46 15.02 -11.15
N ASP A 156 11.09 16.28 -11.48
CA ASP A 156 11.12 17.40 -10.53
C ASP A 156 10.19 17.13 -9.35
N LEU A 157 8.98 16.65 -9.63
CA LEU A 157 8.00 16.30 -8.61
C LEU A 157 8.49 15.16 -7.69
N LEU A 158 9.13 14.13 -8.24
CA LEU A 158 9.72 13.05 -7.45
C LEU A 158 10.84 13.57 -6.53
N SER A 159 11.67 14.48 -7.04
CA SER A 159 12.75 15.11 -6.28
C SER A 159 12.22 15.99 -5.14
N GLU A 160 11.09 16.68 -5.35
CA GLU A 160 10.41 17.48 -4.33
C GLU A 160 9.99 16.62 -3.11
N TYR A 161 9.65 15.35 -3.34
CA TYR A 161 9.25 14.39 -2.29
C TYR A 161 10.35 13.39 -1.90
N ASP A 162 11.62 13.76 -2.02
CA ASP A 162 12.79 12.97 -1.63
C ASP A 162 12.94 11.61 -2.33
N PHE A 163 12.38 11.43 -3.52
CA PHE A 163 12.77 10.35 -4.41
C PHE A 163 13.88 10.83 -5.35
N PRO A 164 14.82 9.97 -5.77
CA PRO A 164 15.93 10.39 -6.64
C PRO A 164 15.46 10.59 -8.10
N GLY A 165 14.69 11.67 -8.36
CA GLY A 165 14.00 11.93 -9.62
C GLY A 165 14.86 11.78 -10.87
N ASP A 166 16.13 12.23 -10.81
CA ASP A 166 17.08 12.12 -11.94
C ASP A 166 17.47 10.66 -12.27
N GLU A 167 17.44 9.77 -11.26
CA GLU A 167 17.85 8.36 -11.41
C GLU A 167 16.68 7.43 -11.68
N VAL A 168 15.44 7.89 -11.47
CA VAL A 168 14.24 7.06 -11.62
C VAL A 168 14.06 6.63 -13.08
N PRO A 169 13.93 5.32 -13.36
CA PRO A 169 13.58 4.85 -14.71
C PRO A 169 12.20 5.37 -15.12
N VAL A 170 12.11 5.96 -16.30
CA VAL A 170 10.86 6.42 -16.92
C VAL A 170 10.67 5.67 -18.22
N ILE A 171 9.60 4.91 -18.32
CA ILE A 171 9.24 4.14 -19.51
C ILE A 171 8.03 4.77 -20.19
N HIS A 172 8.20 5.15 -21.43
CA HIS A 172 7.13 5.69 -22.28
C HIS A 172 6.35 4.56 -22.93
N GLY A 173 5.01 4.55 -22.80
CA GLY A 173 4.22 3.45 -23.31
C GLY A 173 2.73 3.74 -23.45
N SER A 174 2.01 2.75 -23.97
CA SER A 174 0.56 2.71 -24.00
C SER A 174 0.07 1.37 -23.45
N ALA A 175 -0.46 1.40 -22.24
CA ALA A 175 -1.00 0.20 -21.61
C ALA A 175 -2.18 -0.38 -22.40
N LEU A 176 -3.02 0.48 -22.98
CA LEU A 176 -4.18 0.06 -23.79
C LEU A 176 -3.74 -0.67 -25.06
N LEU A 177 -2.80 -0.11 -25.80
CA LEU A 177 -2.34 -0.73 -27.05
C LEU A 177 -1.50 -1.98 -26.79
N ALA A 178 -0.76 -2.04 -25.68
CA ALA A 178 -0.10 -3.26 -25.22
C ALA A 178 -1.13 -4.35 -24.89
N LEU A 179 -2.21 -4.01 -24.18
CA LEU A 179 -3.30 -4.93 -23.86
C LEU A 179 -4.01 -5.45 -25.13
N GLN A 180 -4.10 -4.62 -26.16
CA GLN A 180 -4.64 -4.99 -27.49
C GLN A 180 -3.67 -5.85 -28.32
N GLY A 181 -2.47 -6.13 -27.82
CA GLY A 181 -1.51 -7.02 -28.46
C GLY A 181 -0.63 -6.38 -29.51
N GLN A 182 -0.45 -5.06 -29.51
CA GLN A 182 0.46 -4.39 -30.44
C GLN A 182 1.91 -4.62 -29.99
N PRO A 183 2.78 -5.23 -30.82
CA PRO A 183 4.11 -5.71 -30.41
C PRO A 183 5.04 -4.61 -29.89
N GLU A 184 4.98 -3.42 -30.47
CA GLU A 184 5.76 -2.26 -30.06
C GLU A 184 5.48 -1.88 -28.60
N TRP A 185 4.20 -1.82 -28.23
CA TRP A 185 3.77 -1.45 -26.88
C TRP A 185 3.91 -2.59 -25.87
N GLU A 186 3.80 -3.84 -26.32
CA GLU A 186 4.16 -5.00 -25.49
C GLU A 186 5.65 -5.00 -25.13
N ALA A 187 6.52 -4.57 -26.04
CA ALA A 187 7.95 -4.42 -25.75
C ALA A 187 8.17 -3.40 -24.63
N LYS A 188 7.37 -2.31 -24.56
CA LYS A 188 7.44 -1.33 -23.48
C LYS A 188 7.01 -1.89 -22.12
N ILE A 189 6.05 -2.81 -22.09
CA ILE A 189 5.70 -3.53 -20.85
C ILE A 189 6.88 -4.41 -20.38
N ASN A 190 7.54 -5.11 -21.30
CA ASN A 190 8.73 -5.89 -20.95
C ASN A 190 9.89 -5.00 -20.47
N GLU A 191 10.09 -3.82 -21.09
CA GLU A 191 11.06 -2.80 -20.66
C GLU A 191 10.75 -2.30 -19.25
N LEU A 192 9.47 -2.02 -18.95
CA LEU A 192 9.01 -1.66 -17.60
C LEU A 192 9.36 -2.74 -16.58
N MET A 193 9.07 -4.01 -16.89
CA MET A 193 9.35 -5.11 -15.96
C MET A 193 10.85 -5.34 -15.76
N ALA A 194 11.67 -5.12 -16.78
CA ALA A 194 13.12 -5.15 -16.66
C ALA A 194 13.65 -4.01 -15.75
N ALA A 195 13.12 -2.80 -15.92
CA ALA A 195 13.45 -1.66 -15.06
C ALA A 195 13.02 -1.91 -13.60
N VAL A 196 11.85 -2.51 -13.37
CA VAL A 196 11.39 -2.90 -12.03
C VAL A 196 12.31 -3.96 -11.42
N ASP A 197 12.71 -4.98 -12.17
CA ASP A 197 13.65 -6.01 -11.71
C ASP A 197 15.00 -5.42 -11.29
N GLU A 198 15.51 -4.44 -12.01
CA GLU A 198 16.82 -3.84 -11.79
C GLU A 198 16.78 -2.76 -10.69
N TYR A 199 15.82 -1.86 -10.76
CA TYR A 199 15.80 -0.66 -9.93
C TYR A 199 15.18 -0.85 -8.55
N ILE A 200 14.13 -1.67 -8.42
CA ILE A 200 13.51 -1.93 -7.13
C ILE A 200 14.39 -2.93 -6.34
N PRO A 201 14.84 -2.57 -5.11
CA PRO A 201 15.68 -3.47 -4.33
C PRO A 201 14.93 -4.72 -3.88
N THR A 202 15.61 -5.85 -3.80
CA THR A 202 15.05 -7.01 -3.10
C THR A 202 15.00 -6.70 -1.62
N PRO A 203 13.80 -6.72 -0.99
CA PRO A 203 13.66 -6.29 0.39
C PRO A 203 14.31 -7.28 1.37
N ALA A 204 14.95 -6.75 2.41
CA ALA A 204 15.39 -7.54 3.55
C ALA A 204 14.17 -7.92 4.39
N ARG A 205 13.92 -9.23 4.57
CA ARG A 205 12.77 -9.74 5.32
C ARG A 205 13.14 -9.98 6.79
N GLN A 206 12.37 -9.39 7.70
CA GLN A 206 12.56 -9.51 9.16
C GLN A 206 11.89 -10.80 9.67
N THR A 207 12.39 -11.96 9.26
CA THR A 207 11.82 -13.27 9.62
C THR A 207 12.14 -13.70 11.05
N ASP A 208 13.18 -13.16 11.66
CA ASP A 208 13.63 -13.50 13.02
C ASP A 208 12.84 -12.80 14.13
N LEU A 209 12.04 -11.78 13.77
CA LEU A 209 11.20 -11.07 14.72
C LEU A 209 9.89 -11.83 15.00
N PRO A 210 9.20 -11.53 16.13
CA PRO A 210 7.87 -12.08 16.38
C PRO A 210 6.90 -11.75 15.25
N PHE A 211 6.09 -12.74 14.85
CA PHE A 211 5.07 -12.58 13.79
C PHE A 211 4.13 -11.42 14.07
N LEU A 212 3.89 -10.62 13.03
CA LEU A 212 2.89 -9.56 13.00
C LEU A 212 2.35 -9.39 11.57
N MET A 213 1.02 -9.36 11.47
CA MET A 213 0.30 -9.13 10.22
C MET A 213 -0.88 -8.17 10.47
N PRO A 214 -0.85 -6.94 9.94
CA PRO A 214 -2.01 -6.06 9.92
C PRO A 214 -3.15 -6.67 9.11
N VAL A 215 -4.38 -6.61 9.64
CA VAL A 215 -5.58 -7.11 8.96
C VAL A 215 -6.06 -6.06 7.96
N GLU A 216 -6.11 -6.45 6.69
CA GLU A 216 -6.58 -5.62 5.58
C GLU A 216 -8.06 -5.86 5.29
N ASP A 217 -8.46 -7.13 5.21
CA ASP A 217 -9.84 -7.51 4.98
C ASP A 217 -10.19 -8.82 5.69
N VAL A 218 -11.49 -9.08 5.85
CA VAL A 218 -12.01 -10.26 6.55
C VAL A 218 -13.14 -10.89 5.76
N PHE A 219 -13.00 -12.18 5.49
CA PHE A 219 -13.98 -12.96 4.74
C PHE A 219 -14.47 -14.15 5.55
N SER A 220 -15.73 -14.54 5.35
CA SER A 220 -16.27 -15.81 5.81
C SER A 220 -16.33 -16.80 4.67
N ILE A 221 -15.74 -17.97 4.86
CA ILE A 221 -15.82 -19.07 3.90
C ILE A 221 -16.76 -20.15 4.48
N THR A 222 -17.89 -20.39 3.81
CA THR A 222 -18.88 -21.38 4.25
C THR A 222 -18.22 -22.75 4.46
N GLY A 223 -18.38 -23.32 5.66
CA GLY A 223 -17.82 -24.61 6.05
C GLY A 223 -16.32 -24.61 6.37
N ARG A 224 -15.62 -23.49 6.27
CA ARG A 224 -14.18 -23.37 6.60
C ARG A 224 -13.88 -22.40 7.74
N GLY A 225 -14.64 -21.32 7.87
CA GLY A 225 -14.48 -20.32 8.93
C GLY A 225 -14.10 -18.94 8.42
N THR A 226 -13.55 -18.13 9.29
CA THR A 226 -13.15 -16.73 9.01
C THR A 226 -11.69 -16.69 8.52
N VAL A 227 -11.47 -15.94 7.46
CA VAL A 227 -10.16 -15.67 6.88
C VAL A 227 -9.85 -14.18 7.06
N ALA A 228 -8.72 -13.87 7.68
CA ALA A 228 -8.15 -12.54 7.72
C ALA A 228 -7.05 -12.44 6.67
N THR A 229 -7.11 -11.41 5.83
CA THR A 229 -6.07 -11.15 4.83
C THR A 229 -5.17 -9.98 5.25
N GLY A 230 -3.94 -10.00 4.79
CA GLY A 230 -2.97 -8.95 5.01
C GLY A 230 -1.58 -9.36 4.55
N ARG A 231 -0.67 -8.39 4.54
CA ARG A 231 0.76 -8.63 4.36
C ARG A 231 1.41 -8.95 5.70
N VAL A 232 2.19 -10.01 5.76
CA VAL A 232 3.04 -10.28 6.92
C VAL A 232 4.11 -9.19 7.02
N GLU A 233 4.01 -8.33 8.05
CA GLU A 233 4.94 -7.23 8.27
C GLU A 233 6.31 -7.75 8.73
N ARG A 234 6.32 -8.71 9.66
CA ARG A 234 7.51 -9.34 10.21
C ARG A 234 7.22 -10.75 10.74
N GLY A 235 8.29 -11.51 10.92
CA GLY A 235 8.24 -12.84 11.49
C GLY A 235 7.75 -13.93 10.54
N VAL A 236 7.42 -15.07 11.12
CA VAL A 236 6.91 -16.27 10.43
C VAL A 236 5.70 -16.79 11.19
N VAL A 237 4.68 -17.25 10.47
CA VAL A 237 3.51 -17.96 11.01
C VAL A 237 3.34 -19.29 10.29
N LYS A 238 3.06 -20.35 11.05
CA LYS A 238 2.81 -21.71 10.54
C LYS A 238 1.37 -22.13 10.79
N VAL A 239 0.90 -23.05 9.97
CA VAL A 239 -0.35 -23.74 10.25
C VAL A 239 -0.23 -24.47 11.58
N GLY A 240 -1.16 -24.19 12.49
CA GLY A 240 -1.16 -24.72 13.86
C GLY A 240 -0.70 -23.72 14.92
N ASP A 241 -0.06 -22.60 14.53
CA ASP A 241 0.38 -21.59 15.48
C ASP A 241 -0.81 -20.88 16.13
N VAL A 242 -0.62 -20.52 17.39
CA VAL A 242 -1.52 -19.62 18.13
C VAL A 242 -1.12 -18.18 17.85
N VAL A 243 -2.11 -17.35 17.54
CA VAL A 243 -1.96 -15.91 17.33
C VAL A 243 -2.97 -15.14 18.17
N GLU A 244 -2.68 -13.89 18.45
CA GLU A 244 -3.58 -12.93 19.08
C GLU A 244 -4.12 -11.94 18.07
N ILE A 245 -5.41 -11.62 18.22
CA ILE A 245 -6.12 -10.55 17.50
C ILE A 245 -6.09 -9.33 18.43
N ILE A 246 -5.41 -8.25 18.00
CA ILE A 246 -5.08 -7.10 18.86
C ILE A 246 -5.61 -5.80 18.23
N GLY A 247 -6.21 -4.96 19.06
CA GLY A 247 -6.75 -3.65 18.70
C GLY A 247 -8.26 -3.58 18.76
N TYR A 248 -8.80 -2.37 19.01
CA TYR A 248 -10.21 -1.99 19.16
C TYR A 248 -10.93 -2.66 20.34
N HIS A 249 -10.81 -3.96 20.49
CA HIS A 249 -11.49 -4.79 21.48
C HIS A 249 -10.50 -5.52 22.40
N GLU A 250 -11.03 -6.29 23.33
CA GLU A 250 -10.22 -7.19 24.16
C GLU A 250 -9.43 -8.16 23.26
N THR A 251 -8.16 -8.35 23.58
CA THR A 251 -7.27 -9.27 22.86
C THR A 251 -7.80 -10.70 22.94
N LYS A 252 -7.94 -11.35 21.78
CA LYS A 252 -8.40 -12.73 21.67
C LYS A 252 -7.33 -13.60 21.06
N SER A 253 -7.16 -14.80 21.62
CA SER A 253 -6.27 -15.83 21.05
C SER A 253 -7.04 -16.77 20.13
N THR A 254 -6.41 -17.15 19.02
CA THR A 254 -6.94 -18.13 18.09
C THR A 254 -5.81 -18.96 17.46
N THR A 255 -6.18 -20.04 16.76
CA THR A 255 -5.21 -20.88 16.04
C THR A 255 -5.35 -20.67 14.54
N VAL A 256 -4.24 -20.49 13.86
CA VAL A 256 -4.17 -20.47 12.39
C VAL A 256 -4.31 -21.89 11.87
N THR A 257 -5.42 -22.22 11.19
CA THR A 257 -5.72 -23.56 10.68
C THR A 257 -5.38 -23.75 9.21
N GLY A 258 -5.03 -22.67 8.52
CA GLY A 258 -4.60 -22.69 7.13
C GLY A 258 -4.01 -21.35 6.73
N VAL A 259 -3.08 -21.39 5.80
CA VAL A 259 -2.47 -20.20 5.20
C VAL A 259 -2.54 -20.36 3.68
N GLU A 260 -3.01 -19.32 3.00
CA GLU A 260 -3.13 -19.31 1.54
C GLU A 260 -2.53 -18.01 0.99
N MET A 261 -1.87 -18.11 -0.15
CA MET A 261 -1.39 -16.99 -0.96
C MET A 261 -1.76 -17.24 -2.42
N PHE A 262 -2.47 -16.31 -3.07
CA PHE A 262 -2.97 -16.44 -4.44
C PHE A 262 -3.68 -17.79 -4.70
N ARG A 263 -4.57 -18.21 -3.77
CA ARG A 263 -5.32 -19.48 -3.80
C ARG A 263 -4.45 -20.75 -3.73
N LYS A 264 -3.16 -20.64 -3.48
CA LYS A 264 -2.23 -21.76 -3.23
C LYS A 264 -2.04 -21.94 -1.72
N LEU A 265 -1.90 -23.19 -1.26
CA LEU A 265 -1.68 -23.49 0.15
C LEU A 265 -0.21 -23.29 0.52
N LEU A 266 0.01 -22.75 1.73
CA LEU A 266 1.32 -22.66 2.36
C LEU A 266 1.32 -23.44 3.68
N ASP A 267 2.45 -24.07 4.02
CA ASP A 267 2.68 -24.63 5.35
C ASP A 267 3.02 -23.53 6.35
N GLN A 268 3.71 -22.47 5.86
CA GLN A 268 4.07 -21.29 6.62
C GLN A 268 4.10 -20.06 5.71
N ALA A 269 3.86 -18.90 6.31
CA ALA A 269 4.09 -17.59 5.70
C ALA A 269 5.16 -16.83 6.46
N GLU A 270 5.87 -15.96 5.75
CA GLU A 270 6.96 -15.15 6.29
C GLU A 270 6.82 -13.68 5.92
N ALA A 271 7.60 -12.83 6.58
CA ALA A 271 7.65 -11.40 6.31
C ALA A 271 7.67 -11.10 4.80
N GLY A 272 6.74 -10.26 4.36
CA GLY A 272 6.55 -9.88 2.96
C GLY A 272 5.45 -10.65 2.22
N ASP A 273 4.98 -11.78 2.72
CA ASP A 273 3.89 -12.53 2.06
C ASP A 273 2.54 -11.84 2.22
N ASN A 274 1.76 -11.76 1.15
CA ASN A 274 0.35 -11.37 1.20
C ASN A 274 -0.50 -12.62 1.33
N ILE A 275 -1.11 -12.82 2.50
CA ILE A 275 -1.77 -14.07 2.83
C ILE A 275 -3.21 -13.90 3.30
N GLY A 276 -3.98 -14.99 3.16
CA GLY A 276 -5.19 -15.22 3.92
C GLY A 276 -4.91 -16.26 5.02
N ALA A 277 -5.05 -15.85 6.28
CA ALA A 277 -4.95 -16.73 7.45
C ALA A 277 -6.33 -17.20 7.87
N LEU A 278 -6.56 -18.52 7.84
CA LEU A 278 -7.80 -19.14 8.31
C LEU A 278 -7.74 -19.31 9.83
N LEU A 279 -8.71 -18.73 10.54
CA LEU A 279 -8.75 -18.64 11.99
C LEU A 279 -9.79 -19.57 12.59
N ARG A 280 -9.41 -20.29 13.65
CA ARG A 280 -10.29 -21.25 14.34
C ARG A 280 -11.24 -20.54 15.31
N GLY A 281 -12.55 -20.79 15.17
CA GLY A 281 -13.54 -20.36 16.17
C GLY A 281 -13.74 -18.86 16.30
N ILE A 282 -13.32 -18.11 15.29
CA ILE A 282 -13.53 -16.65 15.20
C ILE A 282 -14.63 -16.40 14.19
N SER A 283 -15.66 -15.65 14.58
CA SER A 283 -16.67 -15.14 13.67
C SER A 283 -16.16 -13.89 12.95
N ARG A 284 -16.83 -13.51 11.85
CA ARG A 284 -16.44 -12.33 11.08
C ARG A 284 -16.57 -11.03 11.89
N GLU A 285 -17.50 -10.97 12.82
CA GLU A 285 -17.79 -9.83 13.68
C GLU A 285 -16.76 -9.65 14.81
N GLU A 286 -15.95 -10.69 15.08
CA GLU A 286 -14.94 -10.66 16.14
C GLU A 286 -13.55 -10.21 15.67
N ILE A 287 -13.41 -10.00 14.37
CA ILE A 287 -12.18 -9.49 13.75
C ILE A 287 -12.53 -8.50 12.65
N GLN A 288 -11.77 -7.42 12.56
CA GLN A 288 -12.01 -6.37 11.56
C GLN A 288 -10.71 -5.78 11.03
N ARG A 289 -10.81 -5.10 9.90
CA ARG A 289 -9.72 -4.31 9.33
C ARG A 289 -9.16 -3.35 10.39
N GLY A 290 -7.83 -3.21 10.41
CA GLY A 290 -7.13 -2.32 11.32
C GLY A 290 -6.64 -2.98 12.62
N GLN A 291 -7.15 -4.16 12.95
CA GLN A 291 -6.52 -5.02 13.96
C GLN A 291 -5.25 -5.68 13.41
N VAL A 292 -4.47 -6.29 14.26
CA VAL A 292 -3.32 -7.09 13.85
C VAL A 292 -3.45 -8.53 14.35
N LEU A 293 -2.93 -9.49 13.58
CA LEU A 293 -2.58 -10.81 14.06
C LEU A 293 -1.12 -10.79 14.48
N ALA A 294 -0.83 -11.20 15.70
CA ALA A 294 0.53 -11.20 16.23
C ALA A 294 0.84 -12.44 17.04
N LYS A 295 2.13 -12.75 17.20
CA LYS A 295 2.58 -13.77 18.15
C LYS A 295 2.11 -13.41 19.55
N PRO A 296 1.56 -14.36 20.35
CA PRO A 296 1.06 -14.06 21.69
C PRO A 296 2.06 -13.30 22.57
N GLY A 297 1.58 -12.18 23.15
CA GLY A 297 2.34 -11.34 24.05
C GLY A 297 3.43 -10.47 23.40
N SER A 298 3.53 -10.45 22.06
CA SER A 298 4.58 -9.68 21.36
C SER A 298 4.21 -8.22 21.12
N VAL A 299 2.92 -7.90 21.04
CA VAL A 299 2.39 -6.54 20.86
C VAL A 299 1.24 -6.34 21.82
N LYS A 300 0.99 -5.08 22.20
CA LYS A 300 -0.14 -4.70 23.05
C LYS A 300 -0.95 -3.59 22.39
N PRO A 301 -2.25 -3.49 22.69
CA PRO A 301 -3.05 -2.35 22.29
C PRO A 301 -2.74 -1.14 23.18
N HIS A 302 -2.67 0.05 22.59
CA HIS A 302 -2.37 1.30 23.28
C HIS A 302 -3.29 2.42 22.81
N THR A 303 -3.51 3.39 23.70
CA THR A 303 -4.34 4.57 23.42
C THR A 303 -3.55 5.87 23.47
N LYS A 304 -2.39 5.91 24.16
CA LYS A 304 -1.66 7.15 24.40
C LYS A 304 -0.16 7.01 24.15
N PHE A 305 0.38 7.97 23.41
CA PHE A 305 1.79 7.97 23.04
C PHE A 305 2.31 9.39 22.81
N THR A 306 3.63 9.57 22.85
CA THR A 306 4.32 10.75 22.31
C THR A 306 4.81 10.50 20.89
N SER A 307 4.94 11.55 20.12
CA SER A 307 5.34 11.46 18.71
C SER A 307 6.05 12.72 18.25
N GLU A 308 7.02 12.56 17.35
CA GLU A 308 7.53 13.64 16.52
C GLU A 308 6.70 13.70 15.23
N VAL A 309 6.21 14.90 14.91
CA VAL A 309 5.30 15.13 13.80
C VAL A 309 5.79 16.31 12.95
N TYR A 310 5.84 16.08 11.64
CA TYR A 310 5.96 17.12 10.64
C TYR A 310 4.57 17.51 10.14
N VAL A 311 4.23 18.78 10.23
CA VAL A 311 2.96 19.33 9.74
C VAL A 311 3.17 19.86 8.33
N LEU A 312 2.51 19.27 7.36
CA LEU A 312 2.65 19.63 5.95
C LEU A 312 2.34 21.11 5.71
N SER A 313 3.18 21.77 4.95
CA SER A 313 2.98 23.14 4.51
C SER A 313 1.81 23.25 3.52
N LYS A 314 1.40 24.47 3.22
CA LYS A 314 0.37 24.76 2.22
C LYS A 314 0.78 24.27 0.82
N GLU A 315 2.04 24.50 0.48
CA GLU A 315 2.65 24.13 -0.81
C GLU A 315 2.66 22.62 -1.00
N GLU A 316 2.81 21.85 0.07
CA GLU A 316 2.75 20.39 0.10
C GLU A 316 1.30 19.84 0.14
N GLY A 317 0.29 20.70 -0.01
CA GLY A 317 -1.13 20.32 0.04
C GLY A 317 -1.70 20.18 1.45
N GLY A 318 -0.94 20.55 2.48
CA GLY A 318 -1.33 20.52 3.88
C GLY A 318 -2.32 21.62 4.29
N ARG A 319 -2.29 21.97 5.57
CA ARG A 319 -3.14 23.02 6.14
C ARG A 319 -2.71 24.41 5.70
N HIS A 320 -3.67 25.36 5.72
CA HIS A 320 -3.41 26.78 5.48
C HIS A 320 -3.41 27.60 6.78
N THR A 321 -3.84 26.99 7.89
CA THR A 321 -4.02 27.63 9.19
C THR A 321 -3.36 26.81 10.28
N PRO A 322 -2.87 27.43 11.36
CA PRO A 322 -2.35 26.71 12.51
C PRO A 322 -3.45 25.87 13.16
N PHE A 323 -3.02 24.92 13.97
CA PHE A 323 -3.91 24.24 14.93
C PHE A 323 -3.41 24.44 16.36
N PHE A 324 -4.32 24.23 17.31
CA PHE A 324 -4.11 24.43 18.73
C PHE A 324 -4.24 23.10 19.48
N GLY A 325 -3.93 23.10 20.76
CA GLY A 325 -4.21 21.97 21.63
C GLY A 325 -5.68 21.52 21.54
N ASN A 326 -5.95 20.24 21.83
CA ASN A 326 -7.24 19.57 21.63
C ASN A 326 -7.71 19.44 20.16
N TYR A 327 -6.84 19.62 19.20
CA TYR A 327 -7.12 19.29 17.80
C TYR A 327 -7.41 17.79 17.65
N ARG A 328 -8.39 17.43 16.84
CA ARG A 328 -8.94 16.07 16.71
C ARG A 328 -8.95 15.55 15.28
N PRO A 329 -7.78 15.29 14.66
CA PRO A 329 -7.69 14.69 13.33
C PRO A 329 -7.84 13.18 13.38
N GLN A 330 -7.80 12.55 12.18
CA GLN A 330 -7.65 11.12 12.02
C GLN A 330 -6.18 10.73 11.89
N PHE A 331 -5.78 9.70 12.63
CA PHE A 331 -4.46 9.09 12.60
C PHE A 331 -4.53 7.78 11.82
N TYR A 332 -3.68 7.63 10.83
CA TYR A 332 -3.61 6.44 9.98
C TYR A 332 -2.37 5.62 10.34
N PHE A 333 -2.60 4.46 10.90
CA PHE A 333 -1.58 3.48 11.24
C PHE A 333 -1.80 2.20 10.44
N ARG A 334 -0.80 1.72 9.69
CA ARG A 334 -0.93 0.47 8.90
C ARG A 334 -2.24 0.45 8.09
N THR A 335 -3.18 -0.43 8.48
CA THR A 335 -4.48 -0.61 7.80
C THR A 335 -5.65 0.08 8.51
N THR A 336 -5.38 0.79 9.62
CA THR A 336 -6.41 1.45 10.44
C THR A 336 -6.36 2.97 10.36
N ASP A 337 -7.52 3.58 10.62
CA ASP A 337 -7.65 5.00 10.92
C ASP A 337 -8.43 5.16 12.24
N VAL A 338 -7.94 6.03 13.10
CA VAL A 338 -8.53 6.30 14.40
C VAL A 338 -8.43 7.78 14.73
N THR A 339 -9.48 8.34 15.30
CA THR A 339 -9.47 9.73 15.78
C THR A 339 -8.61 9.82 17.04
N GLY A 340 -7.76 10.83 17.12
CA GLY A 340 -6.96 11.12 18.31
C GLY A 340 -7.06 12.58 18.71
N VAL A 341 -6.83 12.87 19.99
CA VAL A 341 -6.74 14.21 20.54
C VAL A 341 -5.26 14.57 20.72
N ILE A 342 -4.86 15.69 20.18
CA ILE A 342 -3.49 16.21 20.28
C ILE A 342 -3.37 17.11 21.50
N SER A 343 -2.35 16.86 22.32
CA SER A 343 -1.87 17.76 23.38
C SER A 343 -0.49 18.27 23.00
N LEU A 344 -0.33 19.59 23.03
CA LEU A 344 0.93 20.24 22.72
C LEU A 344 1.80 20.35 24.00
N PRO A 345 3.13 20.40 23.88
CA PRO A 345 4.03 20.55 25.03
C PRO A 345 3.83 21.93 25.71
N GLU A 346 4.21 22.03 26.97
CA GLU A 346 4.15 23.29 27.74
C GLU A 346 4.91 24.40 27.02
N GLY A 347 4.27 25.56 26.89
CA GLY A 347 4.83 26.73 26.19
C GLY A 347 4.59 26.78 24.69
N THR A 348 3.90 25.76 24.13
CA THR A 348 3.50 25.75 22.73
C THR A 348 1.99 25.96 22.63
N ASP A 349 1.56 27.16 22.23
CA ASP A 349 0.13 27.48 22.13
C ASP A 349 -0.47 26.98 20.80
N MET A 350 0.30 26.96 19.73
CA MET A 350 -0.14 26.56 18.38
C MET A 350 1.01 25.97 17.57
N VAL A 351 0.64 25.25 16.51
CA VAL A 351 1.54 24.64 15.52
C VAL A 351 1.19 25.16 14.15
N MET A 352 2.23 25.64 13.43
CA MET A 352 2.07 26.18 12.07
C MET A 352 2.29 25.08 11.02
N PRO A 353 1.67 25.23 9.83
CA PRO A 353 2.10 24.45 8.66
C PRO A 353 3.59 24.63 8.37
N GLY A 354 4.31 23.51 8.17
CA GLY A 354 5.76 23.47 8.00
C GLY A 354 6.56 23.20 9.29
N ASP A 355 5.90 23.18 10.47
CA ASP A 355 6.58 22.92 11.72
C ASP A 355 6.87 21.43 11.96
N ASN A 356 8.00 21.17 12.62
CA ASN A 356 8.27 19.92 13.32
C ASN A 356 7.95 20.10 14.80
N VAL A 357 7.14 19.23 15.36
CA VAL A 357 6.69 19.36 16.75
C VAL A 357 6.60 18.01 17.43
N GLU A 358 7.04 17.95 18.69
CA GLU A 358 6.73 16.85 19.58
C GLU A 358 5.33 17.05 20.17
N MET A 359 4.51 16.02 20.15
CA MET A 359 3.15 16.08 20.69
C MET A 359 2.74 14.78 21.36
N THR A 360 1.84 14.89 22.32
CA THR A 360 1.16 13.73 22.91
C THR A 360 -0.17 13.52 22.20
N VAL A 361 -0.44 12.29 21.85
CA VAL A 361 -1.68 11.87 21.18
C VAL A 361 -2.42 10.88 22.04
N GLU A 362 -3.73 11.11 22.23
CA GLU A 362 -4.64 10.19 22.89
C GLU A 362 -5.73 9.74 21.92
N LEU A 363 -5.71 8.46 21.57
CA LEU A 363 -6.63 7.86 20.61
C LEU A 363 -7.96 7.51 21.27
N ILE A 364 -9.06 7.60 20.53
CA ILE A 364 -10.41 7.25 21.02
C ILE A 364 -10.63 5.73 21.16
N ALA A 365 -9.75 4.92 20.59
CA ALA A 365 -9.81 3.47 20.66
C ALA A 365 -8.38 2.88 20.73
N PRO A 366 -8.21 1.76 21.45
CA PRO A 366 -6.90 1.10 21.52
C PRO A 366 -6.55 0.46 20.18
N ILE A 367 -5.31 0.65 19.73
CA ILE A 367 -4.77 0.02 18.53
C ILE A 367 -3.41 -0.60 18.81
N ALA A 368 -3.00 -1.55 17.99
CA ALA A 368 -1.69 -2.19 18.08
C ALA A 368 -0.60 -1.24 17.55
N ILE A 369 0.09 -0.54 18.45
CA ILE A 369 1.21 0.36 18.13
C ILE A 369 2.42 0.05 18.98
N GLU A 370 3.59 0.38 18.46
CA GLU A 370 4.89 0.24 19.12
C GLU A 370 5.70 1.51 18.90
N ALA A 371 6.78 1.70 19.66
CA ALA A 371 7.74 2.77 19.38
C ALA A 371 8.28 2.63 17.93
N ASN A 372 8.57 3.75 17.30
CA ASN A 372 8.97 3.87 15.90
C ASN A 372 7.88 3.49 14.86
N THR A 373 6.63 3.27 15.27
CA THR A 373 5.52 3.12 14.30
C THR A 373 5.24 4.45 13.62
N LYS A 374 5.30 4.47 12.29
CA LYS A 374 4.96 5.64 11.46
C LYS A 374 3.46 5.79 11.32
N PHE A 375 3.00 7.03 11.18
CA PHE A 375 1.60 7.34 10.91
C PHE A 375 1.45 8.62 10.08
N SER A 376 0.28 8.74 9.45
CA SER A 376 -0.15 9.97 8.77
C SER A 376 -1.31 10.59 9.53
N ILE A 377 -1.40 11.92 9.51
CA ILE A 377 -2.50 12.71 10.08
C ILE A 377 -3.33 13.25 8.94
N ARG A 378 -4.66 13.06 9.01
CA ARG A 378 -5.59 13.51 7.97
C ARG A 378 -6.76 14.30 8.55
N GLU A 379 -7.19 15.30 7.80
CA GLU A 379 -8.35 16.14 8.09
C GLU A 379 -9.09 16.45 6.79
N GLY A 380 -10.41 16.28 6.76
CA GLY A 380 -11.26 16.65 5.62
C GLY A 380 -10.81 16.01 4.29
N GLY A 381 -10.30 14.77 4.32
CA GLY A 381 -9.85 14.05 3.14
C GLY A 381 -8.42 14.40 2.68
N ARG A 382 -7.69 15.28 3.40
CA ARG A 382 -6.31 15.68 3.07
C ARG A 382 -5.32 15.18 4.12
N THR A 383 -4.13 14.83 3.69
CA THR A 383 -3.01 14.60 4.59
C THR A 383 -2.49 15.95 5.07
N VAL A 384 -2.42 16.11 6.40
CA VAL A 384 -2.00 17.39 7.02
C VAL A 384 -0.72 17.25 7.82
N GLY A 385 -0.23 16.04 8.00
CA GLY A 385 1.03 15.78 8.69
C GLY A 385 1.40 14.31 8.66
N SER A 386 2.62 14.04 9.03
CA SER A 386 3.14 12.68 9.26
C SER A 386 4.02 12.65 10.49
N GLY A 387 4.06 11.51 11.15
CA GLY A 387 4.82 11.39 12.38
C GLY A 387 5.30 9.98 12.65
N ASN A 388 6.06 9.89 13.70
CA ASN A 388 6.63 8.66 14.25
C ASN A 388 6.38 8.60 15.74
N VAL A 389 5.89 7.46 16.23
CA VAL A 389 5.70 7.21 17.68
C VAL A 389 7.08 7.16 18.35
N THR A 390 7.32 8.04 19.31
CA THR A 390 8.59 8.08 20.07
C THR A 390 8.51 7.23 21.33
N GLU A 391 7.41 7.34 22.07
CA GLU A 391 7.21 6.59 23.32
C GLU A 391 5.74 6.23 23.52
N ILE A 392 5.48 5.05 24.06
CA ILE A 392 4.15 4.59 24.46
C ILE A 392 3.93 4.99 25.93
N ILE A 393 2.80 5.65 26.22
CA ILE A 393 2.43 6.11 27.57
C ILE A 393 1.40 5.17 28.17
N GLU A 394 0.36 4.76 27.42
CA GLU A 394 -0.75 3.92 27.89
C GLU A 394 -1.29 3.01 26.78
#